data_bfafcbe94e80d36837a2353bcceff53e
#
_entry.id   bfafcbe94e80d36837a2353bcceff53e
#
_cell.length_a   1.000
_cell.length_b   1.000
_cell.length_c   1.000
_cell.angle_alpha   90.00
_cell.angle_beta   90.00
_cell.angle_gamma   90.00
#
_symmetry.space_group_name_H-M   'P 1'
#
loop_
_entity.id
_entity.type
_entity.pdbx_description
1 polymer ?
#
loop_
_entity_poly.entity_id
_entity_poly.type
_entity_poly.pdbx_seq_one_letter_code
_entity_poly.pdbx_strand_id
1 'polypeptide(L)'
;MAENSADIGKRIILKSVAEGMTVEAACGSAGKSLKTYEYYRRTDKVFADKMDRTRLGLRDKMFIEKDLSEITFAEFRDKFLKNKTFPHQQNLVDMIETGTPSWLHPSMKYEPGLANNRILLNIPPNHAKSMTITIDYVTWQVCKNPNFRVLIVSQTQRLAADFLYAIKQRLTHPQYEELQSAYAAGVGFKSKSASWQATRVTFGDELRESSEKDPNIEAVGIGGQIYGKRADMIIIDDAVTLSNANDFERQIKWLTQDVRSRLNPTGKLIVIGTRVASVDLYKELRNEDRYPGAIVPWSYLAMPALLEIADKPEEWVTLWPNSDQPFDGQKEEERDPDTGFYPRWNGRNLYNERQSMDASTWALIYQQQDISDDAAFDPVCVRGSIDGMRKSGRLTAGHPGHPRDLNGFTYICGLDPAMVGDTAAICYAIDRATSKRYIVDAIKITRPSPAAIRNLIFDWTSLYGPSEWIVEKNAFQSFLTQDEGIKMHLASKGVQFKEHHTGSNKWDAGFGVASMATLFGTKQHDNKHHRDNLIHLPSDQTENVKALIEQLITWSPTTKGKTDMVMALWFCEIRAREMLNYGKYQTHHLKNPFLSKYEQNKRVVVNLDELFAEKERTFI
;
A
#
# COMPACT_ATOMS: atom_id res chain seq x y z
N MET A 1 23.46 57.30 16.07
CA MET A 1 23.78 55.96 16.59
C MET A 1 24.09 55.06 15.39
N ALA A 2 25.25 54.43 15.34
CA ALA A 2 25.60 53.53 14.23
C ALA A 2 24.68 52.29 14.25
N GLU A 3 24.07 51.97 13.11
CA GLU A 3 23.24 50.75 12.94
C GLU A 3 24.09 49.52 13.27
N ASN A 4 23.53 48.60 14.06
CA ASN A 4 24.22 47.37 14.44
C ASN A 4 24.40 46.47 13.21
N SER A 5 25.53 45.80 13.06
CA SER A 5 25.87 44.88 11.96
C SER A 5 24.79 43.76 11.77
N ALA A 6 24.06 43.40 12.82
CA ALA A 6 22.94 42.45 12.74
C ALA A 6 21.72 43.06 12.03
N ASP A 7 21.40 44.33 12.30
CA ASP A 7 20.24 45.02 11.72
C ASP A 7 20.48 45.35 10.23
N ILE A 8 21.72 45.69 9.88
CA ILE A 8 22.14 45.86 8.49
C ILE A 8 21.98 44.51 7.73
N GLY A 9 22.44 43.41 8.32
CA GLY A 9 22.30 42.08 7.73
C GLY A 9 20.85 41.67 7.52
N LYS A 10 19.97 41.87 8.50
CA LYS A 10 18.53 41.61 8.38
C LYS A 10 17.86 42.43 7.27
N ARG A 11 18.24 43.72 7.15
CA ARG A 11 17.72 44.63 6.13
C ARG A 11 18.12 44.19 4.71
N ILE A 12 19.40 43.81 4.52
CA ILE A 12 19.89 43.30 3.24
C ILE A 12 19.15 42.01 2.85
N ILE A 13 19.02 41.04 3.78
CA ILE A 13 18.29 39.78 3.54
C ILE A 13 16.85 40.08 3.13
N LEU A 14 16.13 40.92 3.86
CA LEU A 14 14.76 41.32 3.54
C LEU A 14 14.64 41.93 2.16
N LYS A 15 15.55 42.85 1.81
CA LYS A 15 15.56 43.53 0.50
C LYS A 15 15.83 42.53 -0.63
N SER A 16 16.84 41.69 -0.51
CA SER A 16 17.22 40.72 -1.53
C SER A 16 16.12 39.66 -1.76
N VAL A 17 15.44 39.24 -0.69
CA VAL A 17 14.29 38.33 -0.82
C VAL A 17 13.10 39.05 -1.45
N ALA A 18 12.85 40.33 -1.14
CA ALA A 18 11.80 41.12 -1.80
C ALA A 18 12.08 41.34 -3.31
N GLU A 19 13.33 41.26 -3.73
CA GLU A 19 13.77 41.30 -5.13
C GLU A 19 13.76 39.93 -5.80
N GLY A 20 13.26 38.89 -5.14
CA GLY A 20 13.08 37.55 -5.70
C GLY A 20 14.24 36.57 -5.49
N MET A 21 15.27 36.93 -4.72
CA MET A 21 16.37 36.01 -4.44
C MET A 21 15.92 34.88 -3.49
N THR A 22 16.53 33.69 -3.63
CA THR A 22 16.39 32.63 -2.61
C THR A 22 16.96 33.11 -1.28
N VAL A 23 16.46 32.58 -0.17
CA VAL A 23 16.96 32.95 1.17
C VAL A 23 18.47 32.70 1.30
N GLU A 24 18.97 31.63 0.70
CA GLU A 24 20.38 31.27 0.72
C GLU A 24 21.24 32.30 -0.03
N ALA A 25 20.83 32.71 -1.23
CA ALA A 25 21.49 33.77 -2.00
C ALA A 25 21.42 35.13 -1.28
N ALA A 26 20.29 35.47 -0.67
CA ALA A 26 20.09 36.67 0.10
C ALA A 26 20.99 36.71 1.36
N CYS A 27 21.18 35.59 2.03
CA CYS A 27 22.13 35.44 3.13
C CYS A 27 23.58 35.67 2.65
N GLY A 28 23.95 35.09 1.50
CA GLY A 28 25.26 35.32 0.86
C GLY A 28 25.50 36.79 0.56
N SER A 29 24.51 37.49 -0.02
CA SER A 29 24.59 38.93 -0.29
C SER A 29 24.73 39.79 0.98
N ALA A 30 24.22 39.34 2.11
CA ALA A 30 24.35 39.99 3.41
C ALA A 30 25.63 39.59 4.16
N GLY A 31 26.46 38.69 3.61
CA GLY A 31 27.64 38.16 4.30
C GLY A 31 27.28 37.35 5.55
N LYS A 32 26.11 36.68 5.55
CA LYS A 32 25.58 35.91 6.68
C LYS A 32 25.34 34.46 6.27
N SER A 33 25.41 33.52 7.23
CA SER A 33 25.09 32.12 7.02
C SER A 33 23.60 31.88 7.19
N LEU A 34 23.10 30.74 6.65
CA LEU A 34 21.73 30.26 6.92
C LEU A 34 21.47 30.06 8.40
N LYS A 35 22.43 29.56 9.18
CA LYS A 35 22.34 29.46 10.65
C LYS A 35 22.12 30.81 11.32
N THR A 36 22.76 31.86 10.80
CA THR A 36 22.57 33.22 11.30
C THR A 36 21.19 33.77 10.97
N TYR A 37 20.67 33.45 9.80
CA TYR A 37 19.30 33.78 9.40
C TYR A 37 18.25 33.05 10.28
N GLU A 38 18.41 31.76 10.54
CA GLU A 38 17.55 31.01 11.45
C GLU A 38 17.58 31.56 12.87
N TYR A 39 18.76 31.96 13.34
CA TYR A 39 18.90 32.64 14.62
C TYR A 39 18.12 33.95 14.63
N TYR A 40 18.21 34.78 13.57
CA TYR A 40 17.45 36.03 13.47
C TYR A 40 15.95 35.78 13.48
N ARG A 41 15.47 34.78 12.75
CA ARG A 41 14.04 34.42 12.75
C ARG A 41 13.53 33.99 14.12
N ARG A 42 14.34 33.25 14.86
CA ARG A 42 13.96 32.75 16.19
C ARG A 42 14.00 33.85 17.26
N THR A 43 14.90 34.79 17.17
CA THR A 43 15.14 35.81 18.21
C THR A 43 14.48 37.16 17.94
N ASP A 44 14.08 37.42 16.69
CA ASP A 44 13.47 38.69 16.27
C ASP A 44 12.13 38.42 15.56
N LYS A 45 11.05 38.48 16.33
CA LYS A 45 9.68 38.25 15.86
C LYS A 45 9.26 39.23 14.76
N VAL A 46 9.71 40.52 14.85
CA VAL A 46 9.40 41.52 13.83
C VAL A 46 10.09 41.23 12.50
N PHE A 47 11.33 40.76 12.55
CA PHE A 47 12.04 40.29 11.36
C PHE A 47 11.38 39.04 10.76
N ALA A 48 11.01 38.06 11.59
CA ALA A 48 10.32 36.86 11.14
C ALA A 48 9.00 37.20 10.41
N ASP A 49 8.13 38.01 11.00
CA ASP A 49 6.87 38.46 10.40
C ASP A 49 7.07 39.22 9.09
N LYS A 50 8.07 40.11 9.03
CA LYS A 50 8.41 40.82 7.79
C LYS A 50 8.87 39.85 6.69
N MET A 51 9.71 38.89 7.03
CA MET A 51 10.17 37.86 6.07
C MET A 51 9.03 37.03 5.53
N ASP A 52 8.12 36.61 6.40
CA ASP A 52 6.98 35.79 5.99
C ASP A 52 6.02 36.58 5.10
N ARG A 53 5.73 37.86 5.41
CA ARG A 53 4.96 38.76 4.54
C ARG A 53 5.66 39.01 3.19
N THR A 54 6.97 39.21 3.17
CA THR A 54 7.74 39.40 1.94
C THR A 54 7.69 38.17 1.05
N ARG A 55 7.85 36.97 1.64
CA ARG A 55 7.75 35.70 0.90
C ARG A 55 6.33 35.43 0.40
N LEU A 56 5.31 35.79 1.18
CA LEU A 56 3.91 35.71 0.77
C LEU A 56 3.66 36.62 -0.44
N GLY A 57 4.07 37.86 -0.39
CA GLY A 57 3.91 38.83 -1.48
C GLY A 57 4.68 38.46 -2.76
N LEU A 58 5.85 37.82 -2.65
CA LEU A 58 6.58 37.27 -3.80
C LEU A 58 5.86 36.05 -4.40
N ARG A 59 5.30 35.21 -3.53
CA ARG A 59 4.49 34.06 -3.95
C ARG A 59 3.26 34.52 -4.72
N ASP A 60 2.56 35.52 -4.22
CA ASP A 60 1.39 36.11 -4.90
C ASP A 60 1.78 36.74 -6.26
N LYS A 61 2.92 37.43 -6.34
CA LYS A 61 3.43 37.95 -7.62
C LYS A 61 3.79 36.84 -8.62
N MET A 62 4.45 35.77 -8.14
CA MET A 62 4.76 34.62 -9.00
C MET A 62 3.49 33.96 -9.56
N PHE A 63 2.42 33.90 -8.77
CA PHE A 63 1.15 33.35 -9.22
C PHE A 63 0.40 34.26 -10.21
N ILE A 64 0.51 35.57 -10.08
CA ILE A 64 -0.10 36.54 -11.01
C ILE A 64 0.57 36.47 -12.39
N GLU A 65 1.85 36.13 -12.48
CA GLU A 65 2.60 35.99 -13.73
C GLU A 65 2.42 34.62 -14.42
N LYS A 66 1.94 33.59 -13.70
CA LYS A 66 1.73 32.25 -14.25
C LYS A 66 0.36 32.16 -14.92
N ASP A 67 0.33 31.68 -16.16
CA ASP A 67 -0.93 31.38 -16.85
C ASP A 67 -1.76 30.38 -16.00
N LEU A 68 -3.02 30.74 -15.74
CA LEU A 68 -3.94 29.91 -14.95
C LEU A 68 -4.20 28.54 -15.59
N SER A 69 -3.98 28.41 -16.91
CA SER A 69 -4.06 27.12 -17.60
C SER A 69 -2.92 26.16 -17.23
N GLU A 70 -1.75 26.70 -16.82
CA GLU A 70 -0.55 25.94 -16.46
C GLU A 70 -0.40 25.68 -14.94
N ILE A 71 -1.33 26.21 -14.14
CA ILE A 71 -1.28 26.00 -12.67
C ILE A 71 -1.46 24.53 -12.34
N THR A 72 -0.56 23.99 -11.54
CA THR A 72 -0.67 22.61 -11.06
C THR A 72 -1.78 22.47 -10.02
N PHE A 73 -2.23 21.24 -9.79
CA PHE A 73 -3.24 20.98 -8.77
C PHE A 73 -2.80 21.42 -7.36
N ALA A 74 -1.54 21.15 -7.00
CA ALA A 74 -1.01 21.54 -5.69
C ALA A 74 -0.97 23.07 -5.53
N GLU A 75 -0.56 23.80 -6.57
CA GLU A 75 -0.59 25.26 -6.59
C GLU A 75 -2.02 25.80 -6.53
N PHE A 76 -2.95 25.18 -7.23
CA PHE A 76 -4.37 25.54 -7.20
C PHE A 76 -4.96 25.39 -5.79
N ARG A 77 -4.73 24.25 -5.13
CA ARG A 77 -5.21 24.03 -3.77
C ARG A 77 -4.62 25.02 -2.76
N ASP A 78 -3.33 25.23 -2.82
CA ASP A 78 -2.65 26.15 -1.91
C ASP A 78 -3.13 27.59 -2.13
N LYS A 79 -3.22 28.04 -3.37
CA LYS A 79 -3.62 29.41 -3.71
C LYS A 79 -5.11 29.68 -3.44
N PHE A 80 -6.00 28.87 -4.02
CA PHE A 80 -7.42 29.18 -4.06
C PHE A 80 -8.23 28.49 -2.97
N LEU A 81 -7.80 27.29 -2.51
CA LEU A 81 -8.51 26.55 -1.49
C LEU A 81 -7.86 26.66 -0.12
N LYS A 82 -6.67 27.27 -0.03
CA LYS A 82 -5.88 27.44 1.20
C LYS A 82 -5.56 26.10 1.90
N ASN A 83 -5.41 25.03 1.11
CA ASN A 83 -5.10 23.68 1.57
C ASN A 83 -3.78 23.21 0.97
N LYS A 84 -2.89 22.66 1.77
CA LYS A 84 -1.67 22.00 1.28
C LYS A 84 -1.98 20.65 0.65
N THR A 85 -1.16 20.25 -0.31
CA THR A 85 -1.21 18.91 -0.90
C THR A 85 -0.09 18.08 -0.31
N PHE A 86 -0.46 16.99 0.39
CA PHE A 86 0.48 16.06 1.00
C PHE A 86 0.90 14.97 -0.01
N PRO A 87 2.05 14.27 0.22
CA PRO A 87 2.57 13.30 -0.76
C PRO A 87 1.58 12.22 -1.21
N HIS A 88 0.79 11.66 -0.29
CA HIS A 88 -0.23 10.67 -0.63
C HIS A 88 -1.36 11.25 -1.48
N GLN A 89 -1.74 12.50 -1.24
CA GLN A 89 -2.74 13.22 -2.04
C GLN A 89 -2.20 13.55 -3.43
N GLN A 90 -0.92 13.93 -3.53
CA GLN A 90 -0.26 14.13 -4.82
C GLN A 90 -0.23 12.83 -5.62
N ASN A 91 0.09 11.69 -5.00
CA ASN A 91 0.03 10.38 -5.66
C ASN A 91 -1.34 10.08 -6.29
N LEU A 92 -2.44 10.47 -5.62
CA LEU A 92 -3.78 10.30 -6.18
C LEU A 92 -3.96 11.07 -7.49
N VAL A 93 -3.46 12.30 -7.50
CA VAL A 93 -3.53 13.17 -8.69
C VAL A 93 -2.61 12.65 -9.78
N ASP A 94 -1.40 12.25 -9.44
CA ASP A 94 -0.42 11.71 -10.40
C ASP A 94 -0.96 10.45 -11.09
N MET A 95 -1.62 9.56 -10.34
CA MET A 95 -2.31 8.41 -10.91
C MET A 95 -3.38 8.81 -11.93
N ILE A 96 -4.13 9.90 -11.67
CA ILE A 96 -5.14 10.40 -12.61
C ILE A 96 -4.47 11.05 -13.81
N GLU A 97 -3.45 11.87 -13.62
CA GLU A 97 -2.81 12.63 -14.71
C GLU A 97 -1.93 11.72 -15.59
N THR A 98 -1.09 10.88 -14.99
CA THR A 98 -0.04 10.12 -15.68
C THR A 98 -0.19 8.60 -15.63
N GLY A 99 -1.03 8.08 -14.72
CA GLY A 99 -1.12 6.64 -14.43
C GLY A 99 0.00 6.11 -13.53
N THR A 100 0.90 6.97 -13.03
CA THR A 100 2.08 6.58 -12.26
C THR A 100 2.23 7.49 -11.03
N PRO A 101 2.40 6.93 -9.81
CA PRO A 101 2.59 7.74 -8.62
C PRO A 101 3.99 8.37 -8.62
N SER A 102 4.14 9.59 -8.12
CA SER A 102 5.43 10.28 -7.97
C SER A 102 6.21 9.81 -6.74
N TRP A 103 5.51 9.25 -5.76
CA TRP A 103 6.11 8.72 -4.53
C TRP A 103 5.60 7.30 -4.27
N LEU A 104 6.52 6.35 -4.12
CA LEU A 104 6.19 4.94 -3.88
C LEU A 104 7.01 4.38 -2.72
N HIS A 105 6.37 4.26 -1.56
CA HIS A 105 6.95 3.56 -0.42
C HIS A 105 6.87 2.03 -0.62
N PRO A 106 7.84 1.21 -0.12
CA PRO A 106 7.82 -0.25 -0.27
C PRO A 106 6.56 -0.96 0.25
N SER A 107 5.85 -0.36 1.21
CA SER A 107 4.58 -0.89 1.73
C SER A 107 3.38 -0.60 0.84
N MET A 108 3.51 0.29 -0.15
CA MET A 108 2.47 0.60 -1.12
C MET A 108 2.47 -0.43 -2.25
N LYS A 109 1.30 -0.64 -2.84
CA LYS A 109 1.16 -1.53 -3.98
C LYS A 109 0.77 -0.73 -5.22
N TYR A 110 1.62 -0.77 -6.23
CA TYR A 110 1.36 -0.16 -7.53
C TYR A 110 1.45 -1.21 -8.63
N GLU A 111 0.43 -1.26 -9.48
CA GLU A 111 0.35 -2.15 -10.65
C GLU A 111 -0.03 -1.29 -11.87
N PRO A 112 0.83 -1.17 -12.89
CA PRO A 112 0.50 -0.43 -14.09
C PRO A 112 -0.59 -1.15 -14.89
N GLY A 113 -1.58 -0.42 -15.37
CA GLY A 113 -2.63 -0.94 -16.25
C GLY A 113 -2.24 -0.86 -17.72
N LEU A 114 -3.09 -1.43 -18.56
CA LEU A 114 -2.92 -1.39 -20.02
C LEU A 114 -2.98 0.05 -20.57
N ALA A 115 -3.77 0.92 -19.93
CA ALA A 115 -3.97 2.30 -20.36
C ALA A 115 -4.16 3.24 -19.16
N ASN A 116 -3.68 4.50 -19.29
CA ASN A 116 -3.70 5.49 -18.22
C ASN A 116 -5.07 6.17 -18.00
N ASN A 117 -6.14 5.58 -18.50
CA ASN A 117 -7.49 6.15 -18.40
C ASN A 117 -8.44 5.31 -17.51
N ARG A 118 -7.92 4.25 -16.87
CA ARG A 118 -8.64 3.43 -15.90
C ARG A 118 -7.83 3.31 -14.64
N ILE A 119 -8.29 3.97 -13.60
CA ILE A 119 -7.54 4.18 -12.38
C ILE A 119 -8.32 3.58 -11.23
N LEU A 120 -7.68 2.71 -10.47
CA LEU A 120 -8.21 2.05 -9.29
C LEU A 120 -7.35 2.42 -8.08
N LEU A 121 -7.98 3.05 -7.07
CA LEU A 121 -7.29 3.60 -5.91
C LEU A 121 -7.90 3.06 -4.62
N ASN A 122 -7.09 2.44 -3.78
CA ASN A 122 -7.49 2.01 -2.45
C ASN A 122 -6.68 2.74 -1.37
N ILE A 123 -7.41 3.39 -0.46
CA ILE A 123 -6.84 4.25 0.57
C ILE A 123 -7.64 4.08 1.85
N PRO A 124 -7.00 4.18 3.03
CA PRO A 124 -7.68 4.08 4.30
C PRO A 124 -8.79 5.13 4.48
N PRO A 125 -9.75 4.89 5.36
CA PRO A 125 -10.75 5.89 5.71
C PRO A 125 -10.09 7.16 6.27
N ASN A 126 -10.75 8.29 6.11
CA ASN A 126 -10.32 9.59 6.64
C ASN A 126 -8.92 10.07 6.21
N HIS A 127 -8.39 9.57 5.08
CA HIS A 127 -7.15 10.03 4.46
C HIS A 127 -7.39 11.00 3.29
N ALA A 128 -8.46 11.79 3.36
CA ALA A 128 -8.83 12.87 2.43
C ALA A 128 -8.99 12.46 0.96
N LYS A 129 -9.28 11.18 0.64
CA LYS A 129 -9.45 10.71 -0.74
C LYS A 129 -10.53 11.47 -1.50
N SER A 130 -11.75 11.52 -0.96
CA SER A 130 -12.90 12.18 -1.59
C SER A 130 -12.72 13.70 -1.66
N MET A 131 -12.16 14.30 -0.60
CA MET A 131 -11.82 15.73 -0.60
C MET A 131 -10.85 16.07 -1.72
N THR A 132 -9.79 15.27 -1.88
CA THR A 132 -8.74 15.53 -2.87
C THR A 132 -9.24 15.30 -4.29
N ILE A 133 -9.88 14.15 -4.56
CA ILE A 133 -10.22 13.75 -5.94
C ILE A 133 -11.61 14.21 -6.33
N THR A 134 -12.62 13.86 -5.52
CA THR A 134 -14.01 14.07 -5.94
C THR A 134 -14.44 15.52 -5.78
N ILE A 135 -13.84 16.27 -4.85
CA ILE A 135 -14.20 17.66 -4.61
C ILE A 135 -13.17 18.63 -5.22
N ASP A 136 -11.93 18.63 -4.72
CA ASP A 136 -10.94 19.66 -5.07
C ASP A 136 -10.41 19.49 -6.50
N TYR A 137 -10.12 18.23 -6.92
CA TYR A 137 -9.64 17.98 -8.29
C TYR A 137 -10.73 18.24 -9.33
N VAL A 138 -11.98 17.86 -9.06
CA VAL A 138 -13.11 18.19 -9.96
C VAL A 138 -13.30 19.71 -10.05
N THR A 139 -13.23 20.42 -8.90
CA THR A 139 -13.29 21.89 -8.89
C THR A 139 -12.20 22.49 -9.79
N TRP A 140 -10.97 22.02 -9.67
CA TRP A 140 -9.87 22.46 -10.51
C TRP A 140 -10.11 22.22 -12.00
N GLN A 141 -10.57 21.02 -12.36
CA GLN A 141 -10.84 20.66 -13.77
C GLN A 141 -11.93 21.53 -14.42
N VAL A 142 -13.03 21.77 -13.71
CA VAL A 142 -14.12 22.60 -14.24
C VAL A 142 -13.76 24.10 -14.24
N CYS A 143 -12.85 24.54 -13.38
CA CYS A 143 -12.29 25.89 -13.44
C CYS A 143 -11.38 26.06 -14.67
N LYS A 144 -10.50 25.10 -14.95
CA LYS A 144 -9.60 25.12 -16.12
C LYS A 144 -10.36 25.03 -17.44
N ASN A 145 -11.42 24.22 -17.47
CA ASN A 145 -12.22 23.99 -18.65
C ASN A 145 -13.72 24.01 -18.31
N PRO A 146 -14.42 25.10 -18.50
CA PRO A 146 -15.86 25.20 -18.23
C PRO A 146 -16.73 24.27 -19.09
N ASN A 147 -16.20 23.64 -20.13
CA ASN A 147 -16.90 22.63 -20.92
C ASN A 147 -16.70 21.20 -20.37
N PHE A 148 -15.84 21.01 -19.37
CA PHE A 148 -15.51 19.71 -18.80
C PHE A 148 -16.71 19.07 -18.08
N ARG A 149 -16.96 17.78 -18.38
CA ARG A 149 -18.13 17.04 -17.88
C ARG A 149 -17.70 15.92 -16.96
N VAL A 150 -18.24 15.94 -15.75
CA VAL A 150 -17.93 14.97 -14.68
C VAL A 150 -19.19 14.26 -14.22
N LEU A 151 -19.13 12.93 -14.16
CA LEU A 151 -20.13 12.11 -13.50
C LEU A 151 -19.55 11.60 -12.17
N ILE A 152 -20.17 11.99 -11.05
CA ILE A 152 -19.81 11.54 -9.71
C ILE A 152 -20.78 10.43 -9.31
N VAL A 153 -20.22 9.27 -8.96
CA VAL A 153 -20.99 8.12 -8.49
C VAL A 153 -20.55 7.78 -7.07
N SER A 154 -21.52 7.53 -6.18
CA SER A 154 -21.27 7.01 -4.84
C SER A 154 -22.27 5.89 -4.52
N GLN A 155 -22.24 5.33 -3.31
CA GLN A 155 -23.18 4.29 -2.90
C GLN A 155 -24.65 4.70 -3.13
N THR A 156 -24.99 5.93 -2.79
CA THR A 156 -26.32 6.49 -3.00
C THR A 156 -26.24 7.82 -3.73
N GLN A 157 -27.35 8.21 -4.40
CA GLN A 157 -27.43 9.52 -5.04
C GLN A 157 -27.28 10.67 -4.04
N ARG A 158 -27.74 10.49 -2.79
CA ARG A 158 -27.59 11.48 -1.74
C ARG A 158 -26.12 11.74 -1.42
N LEU A 159 -25.33 10.69 -1.19
CA LEU A 159 -23.88 10.83 -0.93
C LEU A 159 -23.14 11.47 -2.10
N ALA A 160 -23.48 11.11 -3.34
CA ALA A 160 -22.92 11.76 -4.52
C ALA A 160 -23.32 13.25 -4.60
N ALA A 161 -24.54 13.60 -4.20
CA ALA A 161 -25.03 14.99 -4.14
C ALA A 161 -24.33 15.80 -3.04
N ASP A 162 -23.90 15.18 -1.93
CA ASP A 162 -23.14 15.85 -0.88
C ASP A 162 -21.75 16.27 -1.41
N PHE A 163 -21.09 15.46 -2.22
CA PHE A 163 -19.86 15.87 -2.92
C PHE A 163 -20.10 17.04 -3.89
N LEU A 164 -21.17 16.96 -4.66
CA LEU A 164 -21.53 18.06 -5.57
C LEU A 164 -21.86 19.35 -4.79
N TYR A 165 -22.50 19.25 -3.63
CA TYR A 165 -22.73 20.39 -2.76
C TYR A 165 -21.41 21.04 -2.30
N ALA A 166 -20.43 20.25 -1.89
CA ALA A 166 -19.11 20.75 -1.50
C ALA A 166 -18.40 21.45 -2.67
N ILE A 167 -18.46 20.91 -3.90
CA ILE A 167 -17.95 21.58 -5.12
C ILE A 167 -18.65 22.93 -5.34
N LYS A 168 -19.98 22.96 -5.21
CA LYS A 168 -20.74 24.22 -5.36
C LYS A 168 -20.30 25.27 -4.35
N GLN A 169 -20.01 24.87 -3.08
CA GLN A 169 -19.49 25.79 -2.09
C GLN A 169 -18.15 26.40 -2.51
N ARG A 170 -17.23 25.60 -3.10
CA ARG A 170 -15.97 26.14 -3.63
C ARG A 170 -16.18 27.14 -4.76
N LEU A 171 -17.18 26.91 -5.60
CA LEU A 171 -17.47 27.75 -6.78
C LEU A 171 -18.26 29.03 -6.45
N THR A 172 -18.96 29.11 -5.30
CA THR A 172 -19.91 30.21 -5.04
C THR A 172 -19.82 30.84 -3.66
N HIS A 173 -19.15 30.21 -2.68
CA HIS A 173 -19.07 30.77 -1.34
C HIS A 173 -18.07 31.95 -1.30
N PRO A 174 -18.35 33.06 -0.58
CA PRO A 174 -17.46 34.21 -0.50
C PRO A 174 -16.03 33.94 -0.05
N GLN A 175 -15.83 32.88 0.77
CA GLN A 175 -14.50 32.42 1.19
C GLN A 175 -13.56 32.15 0.00
N TYR A 176 -14.11 31.81 -1.17
CA TYR A 176 -13.39 31.46 -2.39
C TYR A 176 -13.51 32.56 -3.46
N GLU A 177 -13.66 33.83 -3.06
CA GLU A 177 -13.80 34.97 -3.98
C GLU A 177 -12.60 35.09 -4.93
N GLU A 178 -11.40 34.79 -4.44
CA GLU A 178 -10.18 34.79 -5.26
C GLU A 178 -10.25 33.79 -6.42
N LEU A 179 -10.76 32.57 -6.15
CA LEU A 179 -11.01 31.55 -7.19
C LEU A 179 -12.05 32.03 -8.20
N GLN A 180 -13.17 32.59 -7.71
CA GLN A 180 -14.26 33.08 -8.56
C GLN A 180 -13.77 34.23 -9.45
N SER A 181 -13.00 35.15 -8.91
CA SER A 181 -12.43 36.28 -9.65
C SER A 181 -11.42 35.82 -10.70
N ALA A 182 -10.64 34.75 -10.42
CA ALA A 182 -9.64 34.22 -11.35
C ALA A 182 -10.25 33.47 -12.54
N TYR A 183 -11.29 32.65 -12.32
CA TYR A 183 -11.82 31.72 -13.31
C TYR A 183 -13.21 32.09 -13.86
N ALA A 184 -13.94 33.00 -13.21
CA ALA A 184 -15.29 33.39 -13.62
C ALA A 184 -15.50 34.91 -13.44
N ALA A 185 -14.47 35.72 -13.76
CA ALA A 185 -14.44 37.14 -13.56
C ALA A 185 -15.66 37.87 -14.18
N GLY A 186 -16.34 38.68 -13.37
CA GLY A 186 -17.47 39.51 -13.81
C GLY A 186 -18.78 38.75 -14.04
N VAL A 187 -18.77 37.43 -14.10
CA VAL A 187 -19.96 36.61 -14.44
C VAL A 187 -20.37 35.71 -13.27
N GLY A 188 -19.40 35.04 -12.64
CA GLY A 188 -19.59 34.03 -11.61
C GLY A 188 -20.03 32.67 -12.20
N PHE A 189 -19.68 31.59 -11.52
CA PHE A 189 -20.05 30.23 -11.94
C PHE A 189 -21.57 29.98 -11.94
N LYS A 190 -22.30 30.63 -11.02
CA LYS A 190 -23.76 30.58 -10.93
C LYS A 190 -24.35 31.83 -11.56
N SER A 191 -24.19 31.97 -12.88
CA SER A 191 -24.82 33.05 -13.65
C SER A 191 -26.35 32.84 -13.83
N LYS A 192 -27.04 33.82 -14.45
CA LYS A 192 -28.50 33.74 -14.64
C LYS A 192 -28.92 32.60 -15.57
N SER A 193 -28.08 32.25 -16.57
CA SER A 193 -28.34 31.15 -17.51
C SER A 193 -27.94 29.77 -16.96
N ALA A 194 -27.23 29.72 -15.83
CA ALA A 194 -26.77 28.47 -15.20
C ALA A 194 -27.92 27.64 -14.61
N SER A 195 -27.80 26.32 -14.72
CA SER A 195 -28.68 25.37 -14.02
C SER A 195 -27.97 24.82 -12.78
N TRP A 196 -28.54 25.03 -11.58
CA TRP A 196 -27.90 24.77 -10.27
C TRP A 196 -28.76 23.89 -9.38
N GLN A 197 -28.97 22.62 -9.80
CA GLN A 197 -29.82 21.65 -9.10
C GLN A 197 -29.05 20.88 -8.00
N ALA A 198 -29.75 20.16 -7.12
CA ALA A 198 -29.13 19.38 -6.05
C ALA A 198 -28.16 18.31 -6.58
N THR A 199 -28.52 17.64 -7.67
CA THR A 199 -27.76 16.53 -8.26
C THR A 199 -27.10 16.88 -9.60
N ARG A 200 -27.26 18.12 -10.09
CA ARG A 200 -26.80 18.52 -11.41
C ARG A 200 -26.40 19.99 -11.46
N VAL A 201 -25.27 20.27 -12.05
CA VAL A 201 -24.76 21.62 -12.31
C VAL A 201 -24.44 21.79 -13.79
N THR A 202 -24.94 22.85 -14.37
CA THR A 202 -24.57 23.30 -15.72
C THR A 202 -24.23 24.78 -15.63
N PHE A 203 -23.04 25.18 -16.06
CA PHE A 203 -22.63 26.57 -16.12
C PHE A 203 -23.43 27.33 -17.18
N GLY A 204 -23.54 28.63 -17.04
CA GLY A 204 -24.22 29.47 -18.01
C GLY A 204 -23.43 29.68 -19.28
N ASP A 205 -24.15 30.15 -20.32
CA ASP A 205 -23.59 30.39 -21.65
C ASP A 205 -22.46 31.43 -21.67
N GLU A 206 -22.30 32.19 -20.57
CA GLU A 206 -21.22 33.16 -20.41
C GLU A 206 -19.86 32.50 -20.13
N LEU A 207 -19.87 31.26 -19.60
CA LEU A 207 -18.67 30.49 -19.29
C LEU A 207 -18.52 29.23 -20.14
N ARG A 208 -19.60 28.74 -20.72
CA ARG A 208 -19.68 27.45 -21.41
C ARG A 208 -20.30 27.57 -22.78
N GLU A 209 -19.88 26.69 -23.67
CA GLU A 209 -20.50 26.60 -25.01
C GLU A 209 -21.98 26.19 -24.92
N SER A 210 -22.88 27.00 -25.45
CA SER A 210 -24.34 26.79 -25.40
C SER A 210 -24.83 25.55 -26.14
N SER A 211 -24.03 25.02 -27.07
CA SER A 211 -24.36 23.81 -27.85
C SER A 211 -24.20 22.50 -27.05
N GLU A 212 -23.52 22.52 -25.87
CA GLU A 212 -23.27 21.32 -25.09
C GLU A 212 -24.50 20.98 -24.21
N LYS A 213 -25.13 19.83 -24.50
CA LYS A 213 -26.36 19.39 -23.81
C LYS A 213 -26.13 18.75 -22.43
N ASP A 214 -24.95 18.14 -22.22
CA ASP A 214 -24.66 17.38 -21.00
C ASP A 214 -24.20 18.33 -19.90
N PRO A 215 -24.49 18.09 -18.58
CA PRO A 215 -24.13 18.99 -17.52
C PRO A 215 -22.61 18.99 -17.28
N ASN A 216 -22.11 20.02 -16.61
CA ASN A 216 -20.73 20.05 -16.13
C ASN A 216 -20.48 19.00 -15.06
N ILE A 217 -21.39 18.88 -14.09
CA ILE A 217 -21.25 17.90 -13.02
C ILE A 217 -22.62 17.27 -12.75
N GLU A 218 -22.65 15.97 -12.66
CA GLU A 218 -23.85 15.23 -12.27
C GLU A 218 -23.54 14.17 -11.21
N ALA A 219 -24.42 14.03 -10.23
CA ALA A 219 -24.32 13.13 -9.09
C ALA A 219 -25.37 12.01 -9.20
N VAL A 220 -24.92 10.75 -9.15
CA VAL A 220 -25.79 9.57 -9.22
C VAL A 220 -25.36 8.50 -8.21
N GLY A 221 -26.28 7.62 -7.83
CA GLY A 221 -25.95 6.43 -7.04
C GLY A 221 -25.47 5.28 -7.92
N ILE A 222 -24.71 4.34 -7.37
CA ILE A 222 -24.27 3.12 -8.07
C ILE A 222 -25.49 2.34 -8.61
N GLY A 223 -25.42 1.90 -9.87
CA GLY A 223 -26.54 1.26 -10.55
C GLY A 223 -27.63 2.22 -11.02
N GLY A 224 -27.45 3.55 -10.83
CA GLY A 224 -28.39 4.56 -11.30
C GLY A 224 -28.43 4.70 -12.82
N GLN A 225 -29.50 5.32 -13.34
CA GLN A 225 -29.67 5.54 -14.79
C GLN A 225 -28.75 6.66 -15.28
N ILE A 226 -27.85 6.33 -16.21
CA ILE A 226 -26.89 7.26 -16.81
C ILE A 226 -26.99 7.29 -18.35
N TYR A 227 -28.04 6.70 -18.92
CA TYR A 227 -28.21 6.60 -20.36
C TYR A 227 -28.33 7.98 -21.02
N GLY A 228 -27.80 8.11 -22.25
CA GLY A 228 -27.86 9.31 -23.05
C GLY A 228 -26.94 10.45 -22.65
N LYS A 229 -26.08 10.24 -21.64
CA LYS A 229 -25.12 11.23 -21.14
C LYS A 229 -23.70 10.90 -21.62
N ARG A 230 -22.84 11.91 -21.70
CA ARG A 230 -21.41 11.75 -21.95
C ARG A 230 -20.62 12.47 -20.89
N ALA A 231 -19.46 11.92 -20.53
CA ALA A 231 -18.55 12.49 -19.56
C ALA A 231 -17.10 12.41 -20.04
N ASP A 232 -16.31 13.41 -19.66
CA ASP A 232 -14.88 13.44 -19.84
C ASP A 232 -14.16 12.75 -18.67
N MET A 233 -14.85 12.70 -17.52
CA MET A 233 -14.39 12.00 -16.32
C MET A 233 -15.56 11.36 -15.59
N ILE A 234 -15.37 10.12 -15.13
CA ILE A 234 -16.31 9.44 -14.25
C ILE A 234 -15.55 9.01 -12.99
N ILE A 235 -16.05 9.44 -11.83
CA ILE A 235 -15.48 9.11 -10.53
C ILE A 235 -16.48 8.25 -9.77
N ILE A 236 -16.06 7.07 -9.35
CA ILE A 236 -16.81 6.16 -8.48
C ILE A 236 -16.13 6.19 -7.12
N ASP A 237 -16.71 6.93 -6.16
CA ASP A 237 -16.13 7.21 -4.87
C ASP A 237 -16.93 6.56 -3.75
N ASP A 238 -16.24 5.71 -2.96
CA ASP A 238 -16.80 4.94 -1.84
C ASP A 238 -18.15 4.28 -2.16
N ALA A 239 -18.26 3.73 -3.37
CA ALA A 239 -19.49 3.09 -3.82
C ALA A 239 -19.68 1.67 -3.25
N VAL A 240 -18.62 1.06 -2.74
CA VAL A 240 -18.62 -0.27 -2.13
C VAL A 240 -18.63 -0.16 -0.62
N THR A 241 -19.57 -0.88 -0.01
CA THR A 241 -19.75 -0.96 1.46
C THR A 241 -19.97 -2.42 1.84
N LEU A 242 -19.96 -2.75 3.12
CA LEU A 242 -20.25 -4.11 3.60
C LEU A 242 -21.62 -4.63 3.11
N SER A 243 -22.61 -3.75 2.95
CA SER A 243 -23.95 -4.14 2.51
C SER A 243 -24.05 -4.53 1.04
N ASN A 244 -23.12 -4.08 0.18
CA ASN A 244 -23.15 -4.33 -1.26
C ASN A 244 -21.84 -4.93 -1.82
N ALA A 245 -20.88 -5.26 -0.96
CA ALA A 245 -19.60 -5.84 -1.39
C ALA A 245 -19.77 -7.15 -2.18
N ASN A 246 -20.73 -7.97 -1.80
CA ASN A 246 -21.04 -9.23 -2.47
C ASN A 246 -21.73 -9.05 -3.84
N ASP A 247 -22.22 -7.86 -4.15
CA ASP A 247 -22.89 -7.55 -5.42
C ASP A 247 -21.89 -7.20 -6.55
N PHE A 248 -20.61 -7.51 -6.37
CA PHE A 248 -19.54 -7.10 -7.29
C PHE A 248 -19.78 -7.53 -8.75
N GLU A 249 -20.40 -8.67 -9.02
CA GLU A 249 -20.75 -9.10 -10.39
C GLU A 249 -21.71 -8.12 -11.06
N ARG A 250 -22.73 -7.67 -10.34
CA ARG A 250 -23.69 -6.68 -10.82
C ARG A 250 -23.02 -5.32 -11.02
N GLN A 251 -22.14 -4.94 -10.09
CA GLN A 251 -21.39 -3.68 -10.16
C GLN A 251 -20.44 -3.67 -11.36
N ILE A 252 -19.71 -4.77 -11.60
CA ILE A 252 -18.82 -4.91 -12.76
C ILE A 252 -19.62 -4.84 -14.07
N LYS A 253 -20.75 -5.55 -14.14
CA LYS A 253 -21.62 -5.51 -15.33
C LYS A 253 -22.09 -4.10 -15.62
N TRP A 254 -22.58 -3.38 -14.61
CA TRP A 254 -22.99 -2.00 -14.74
C TRP A 254 -21.83 -1.09 -15.17
N LEU A 255 -20.64 -1.26 -14.54
CA LEU A 255 -19.45 -0.48 -14.86
C LEU A 255 -18.97 -0.71 -16.31
N THR A 256 -19.01 -1.95 -16.79
CA THR A 256 -18.54 -2.29 -18.13
C THR A 256 -19.54 -1.96 -19.24
N GLN A 257 -20.84 -2.13 -18.99
CA GLN A 257 -21.89 -1.94 -20.00
C GLN A 257 -22.43 -0.52 -20.01
N ASP A 258 -22.75 0.03 -18.83
CA ASP A 258 -23.44 1.32 -18.75
C ASP A 258 -22.44 2.48 -18.59
N VAL A 259 -21.55 2.42 -17.59
CA VAL A 259 -20.61 3.52 -17.26
C VAL A 259 -19.62 3.74 -18.39
N ARG A 260 -18.94 2.68 -18.81
CA ARG A 260 -17.89 2.79 -19.83
C ARG A 260 -18.40 3.38 -21.16
N SER A 261 -19.64 3.05 -21.52
CA SER A 261 -20.24 3.57 -22.77
C SER A 261 -20.56 5.07 -22.74
N ARG A 262 -20.47 5.70 -21.54
CA ARG A 262 -20.70 7.14 -21.35
C ARG A 262 -19.40 7.95 -21.39
N LEU A 263 -18.27 7.28 -21.23
CA LEU A 263 -16.97 7.92 -21.21
C LEU A 263 -16.52 8.27 -22.63
N ASN A 264 -16.01 9.47 -22.81
CA ASN A 264 -15.36 9.87 -24.05
C ASN A 264 -14.12 8.98 -24.31
N PRO A 265 -13.67 8.84 -25.58
CA PRO A 265 -12.51 7.98 -25.89
C PRO A 265 -11.24 8.30 -25.09
N THR A 266 -11.00 9.57 -24.81
CA THR A 266 -9.86 10.06 -24.01
C THR A 266 -10.23 10.27 -22.54
N GLY A 267 -11.48 10.01 -22.16
CA GLY A 267 -11.99 10.25 -20.82
C GLY A 267 -11.42 9.28 -19.80
N LYS A 268 -11.45 9.68 -18.52
CA LYS A 268 -10.90 8.93 -17.39
C LYS A 268 -11.98 8.33 -16.52
N LEU A 269 -11.83 7.04 -16.21
CA LEU A 269 -12.66 6.29 -15.27
C LEU A 269 -11.84 6.02 -14.01
N ILE A 270 -12.27 6.60 -12.90
CA ILE A 270 -11.60 6.53 -11.60
C ILE A 270 -12.51 5.77 -10.64
N VAL A 271 -12.02 4.71 -10.05
CA VAL A 271 -12.67 3.97 -8.96
C VAL A 271 -11.81 4.13 -7.72
N ILE A 272 -12.34 4.83 -6.72
CA ILE A 272 -11.61 5.11 -5.48
C ILE A 272 -12.43 4.71 -4.27
N GLY A 273 -11.79 4.10 -3.29
CA GLY A 273 -12.45 3.74 -2.04
C GLY A 273 -11.54 2.99 -1.08
N THR A 274 -12.17 2.55 0.00
CA THR A 274 -11.54 1.72 1.03
C THR A 274 -11.99 0.27 0.84
N ARG A 275 -11.08 -0.68 0.98
CA ARG A 275 -11.40 -2.11 1.00
C ARG A 275 -12.27 -2.42 2.23
N VAL A 276 -13.37 -3.13 2.03
CA VAL A 276 -14.33 -3.45 3.10
C VAL A 276 -14.65 -4.93 3.21
N ALA A 277 -14.30 -5.73 2.20
CA ALA A 277 -14.48 -7.16 2.19
C ALA A 277 -13.30 -7.84 1.48
N SER A 278 -13.03 -9.10 1.84
CA SER A 278 -11.95 -9.89 1.22
C SER A 278 -12.20 -10.15 -0.27
N VAL A 279 -13.47 -10.22 -0.67
CA VAL A 279 -13.91 -10.23 -2.07
C VAL A 279 -14.87 -9.06 -2.27
N ASP A 280 -14.50 -8.12 -3.10
CA ASP A 280 -15.26 -6.92 -3.42
C ASP A 280 -14.95 -6.45 -4.85
N LEU A 281 -15.62 -5.38 -5.29
CA LEU A 281 -15.41 -4.78 -6.61
C LEU A 281 -13.93 -4.48 -6.89
N TYR A 282 -13.20 -3.93 -5.90
CA TYR A 282 -11.80 -3.50 -6.09
C TYR A 282 -10.88 -4.69 -6.36
N LYS A 283 -11.08 -5.81 -5.66
CA LYS A 283 -10.32 -7.05 -5.90
C LYS A 283 -10.64 -7.63 -7.26
N GLU A 284 -11.93 -7.70 -7.59
CA GLU A 284 -12.40 -8.32 -8.81
C GLU A 284 -12.05 -7.51 -10.08
N LEU A 285 -11.91 -6.19 -9.98
CA LEU A 285 -11.39 -5.37 -11.09
C LEU A 285 -9.90 -5.62 -11.38
N ARG A 286 -9.17 -6.23 -10.44
CA ARG A 286 -7.76 -6.63 -10.59
C ARG A 286 -7.59 -8.11 -10.93
N ASN A 287 -8.66 -8.87 -10.97
CA ASN A 287 -8.64 -10.30 -11.25
C ASN A 287 -8.31 -10.54 -12.73
N GLU A 288 -7.11 -11.05 -13.01
CA GLU A 288 -6.60 -11.34 -14.34
C GLU A 288 -7.52 -12.27 -15.15
N ASP A 289 -8.17 -13.24 -14.49
CA ASP A 289 -9.05 -14.22 -15.11
C ASP A 289 -10.28 -13.59 -15.79
N ARG A 290 -10.61 -12.34 -15.45
CA ARG A 290 -11.73 -11.59 -16.06
C ARG A 290 -11.40 -10.95 -17.40
N TYR A 291 -10.12 -10.91 -17.80
CA TYR A 291 -9.69 -10.16 -18.97
C TYR A 291 -9.05 -11.06 -20.03
N PRO A 292 -9.31 -10.77 -21.32
CA PRO A 292 -8.67 -11.50 -22.40
C PRO A 292 -7.14 -11.43 -22.30
N GLY A 293 -6.49 -12.58 -22.39
CA GLY A 293 -5.02 -12.65 -22.29
C GLY A 293 -4.46 -12.38 -20.91
N ALA A 294 -5.29 -12.37 -19.85
CA ALA A 294 -4.91 -12.05 -18.47
C ALA A 294 -4.26 -10.66 -18.30
N ILE A 295 -4.64 -9.70 -19.15
CA ILE A 295 -4.11 -8.33 -19.09
C ILE A 295 -5.12 -7.43 -18.38
N VAL A 296 -4.77 -6.99 -17.17
CA VAL A 296 -5.60 -6.08 -16.38
C VAL A 296 -5.56 -4.66 -16.95
N PRO A 297 -6.72 -4.05 -17.28
CA PRO A 297 -6.74 -2.71 -17.87
C PRO A 297 -6.58 -1.57 -16.86
N TRP A 298 -6.57 -1.85 -15.57
CA TRP A 298 -6.59 -0.87 -14.49
C TRP A 298 -5.18 -0.56 -13.97
N SER A 299 -4.80 0.71 -13.96
CA SER A 299 -3.67 1.17 -13.17
C SER A 299 -4.10 1.23 -11.70
N TYR A 300 -3.47 0.45 -10.85
CA TYR A 300 -3.84 0.27 -9.46
C TYR A 300 -2.82 0.87 -8.50
N LEU A 301 -3.30 1.59 -7.50
CA LEU A 301 -2.49 2.04 -6.37
C LEU A 301 -3.24 1.78 -5.07
N ALA A 302 -2.59 1.07 -4.15
CA ALA A 302 -3.04 0.94 -2.77
C ALA A 302 -2.01 1.56 -1.83
N MET A 303 -2.48 2.41 -0.93
CA MET A 303 -1.67 3.07 0.08
C MET A 303 -2.15 2.67 1.47
N PRO A 304 -1.33 1.98 2.29
CA PRO A 304 -1.68 1.63 3.66
C PRO A 304 -1.54 2.85 4.59
N ALA A 305 -2.31 2.89 5.69
CA ALA A 305 -2.20 3.94 6.69
C ALA A 305 -0.86 3.94 7.42
N LEU A 306 -0.31 2.75 7.66
CA LEU A 306 0.95 2.53 8.35
C LEU A 306 2.00 2.03 7.36
N LEU A 307 3.07 2.79 7.21
CA LEU A 307 4.16 2.50 6.27
C LEU A 307 5.26 1.67 6.92
N GLU A 308 5.70 2.05 8.14
CA GLU A 308 6.71 1.34 8.90
C GLU A 308 6.31 1.23 10.37
N ILE A 309 6.62 0.09 10.97
CA ILE A 309 6.39 -0.19 12.38
C ILE A 309 7.73 -0.07 13.12
N ALA A 310 7.71 0.64 14.26
CA ALA A 310 8.81 0.70 15.20
C ALA A 310 8.37 0.17 16.58
N ASP A 311 9.31 0.07 17.52
CA ASP A 311 9.05 -0.44 18.87
C ASP A 311 8.02 0.42 19.62
N LYS A 312 8.07 1.73 19.40
CA LYS A 312 7.14 2.68 20.03
C LYS A 312 6.19 3.25 18.98
N PRO A 313 4.91 3.39 19.30
CA PRO A 313 3.93 3.97 18.37
C PRO A 313 4.30 5.37 17.88
N GLU A 314 4.97 6.17 18.69
CA GLU A 314 5.43 7.51 18.34
C GLU A 314 6.45 7.54 17.21
N GLU A 315 7.18 6.44 17.03
CA GLU A 315 8.22 6.27 16.01
C GLU A 315 7.69 5.63 14.72
N TRP A 316 6.40 5.27 14.69
CA TRP A 316 5.78 4.69 13.49
C TRP A 316 5.75 5.67 12.33
N VAL A 317 6.15 5.22 11.15
CA VAL A 317 6.01 6.00 9.92
C VAL A 317 4.62 5.76 9.34
N THR A 318 3.86 6.82 9.17
CA THR A 318 2.46 6.75 8.72
C THR A 318 2.25 7.52 7.41
N LEU A 319 1.17 7.19 6.71
CA LEU A 319 0.84 7.78 5.41
C LEU A 319 0.56 9.29 5.51
N TRP A 320 -0.11 9.72 6.59
CA TRP A 320 -0.51 11.11 6.80
C TRP A 320 -0.40 11.53 8.27
N PRO A 321 0.81 11.74 8.79
CA PRO A 321 1.01 12.02 10.22
C PRO A 321 0.48 13.38 10.68
N ASN A 322 0.51 14.38 9.79
CA ASN A 322 0.18 15.77 10.11
C ASN A 322 -0.64 16.43 9.00
N SER A 323 -1.46 17.42 9.36
CA SER A 323 -2.29 18.21 8.44
C SER A 323 -2.14 19.71 8.72
N ASP A 324 -2.29 20.55 7.69
CA ASP A 324 -2.37 22.01 7.81
C ASP A 324 -3.74 22.50 8.30
N GLN A 325 -4.74 21.63 8.26
CA GLN A 325 -6.09 21.91 8.74
C GLN A 325 -6.42 21.02 9.95
N PRO A 326 -7.17 21.54 10.95
CA PRO A 326 -7.60 20.74 12.07
C PRO A 326 -8.66 19.69 11.67
N PHE A 327 -8.76 18.63 12.44
CA PHE A 327 -9.95 17.77 12.47
C PHE A 327 -11.13 18.48 13.13
N ASP A 328 -12.33 18.01 12.87
CA ASP A 328 -13.50 18.44 13.62
C ASP A 328 -13.28 18.24 15.13
N GLY A 329 -13.36 19.33 15.88
CA GLY A 329 -13.15 19.34 17.33
C GLY A 329 -11.70 19.53 17.79
N GLN A 330 -10.72 19.49 16.90
CA GLN A 330 -9.35 19.90 17.26
C GLN A 330 -9.25 21.38 17.54
N LYS A 331 -8.50 21.72 18.59
CA LYS A 331 -8.30 23.10 19.02
C LYS A 331 -6.97 23.65 18.51
N GLU A 332 -6.85 24.98 18.42
CA GLU A 332 -5.61 25.64 18.00
C GLU A 332 -4.41 25.29 18.91
N GLU A 333 -4.66 25.01 20.19
CA GLU A 333 -3.61 24.60 21.13
C GLU A 333 -2.99 23.23 20.83
N GLU A 334 -3.66 22.38 20.02
CA GLU A 334 -3.16 21.08 19.58
C GLU A 334 -2.23 21.21 18.36
N ARG A 335 -2.14 22.40 17.79
CA ARG A 335 -1.23 22.70 16.70
C ARG A 335 0.21 22.65 17.20
N ASP A 336 1.04 21.86 16.56
CA ASP A 336 2.46 21.78 16.87
C ASP A 336 3.13 23.15 16.65
N PRO A 337 3.69 23.77 17.70
CA PRO A 337 4.29 25.10 17.61
C PRO A 337 5.55 25.15 16.72
N ASP A 338 6.25 24.03 16.56
CA ASP A 338 7.49 23.96 15.78
C ASP A 338 7.22 23.77 14.30
N THR A 339 6.27 22.92 13.94
CA THR A 339 5.91 22.59 12.55
C THR A 339 4.76 23.43 12.01
N GLY A 340 3.89 23.93 12.87
CA GLY A 340 2.68 24.64 12.51
C GLY A 340 1.59 23.73 11.93
N PHE A 341 1.69 22.40 12.13
CA PHE A 341 0.70 21.42 11.68
C PHE A 341 -0.08 20.83 12.85
N TYR A 342 -1.27 20.32 12.55
CA TYR A 342 -2.07 19.54 13.48
C TYR A 342 -1.71 18.06 13.37
N PRO A 343 -1.57 17.32 14.49
CA PRO A 343 -1.44 15.87 14.45
C PRO A 343 -2.65 15.25 13.74
N ARG A 344 -2.40 14.36 12.78
CA ARG A 344 -3.47 13.69 12.03
C ARG A 344 -3.48 12.18 12.34
N TRP A 345 -3.04 11.37 11.41
CA TRP A 345 -2.86 9.93 11.57
C TRP A 345 -1.42 9.61 11.93
N ASN A 346 -0.91 10.22 13.01
CA ASN A 346 0.40 9.87 13.55
C ASN A 346 0.39 8.45 14.15
N GLY A 347 1.57 7.94 14.50
CA GLY A 347 1.69 6.56 14.98
C GLY A 347 0.86 6.29 16.23
N ARG A 348 0.73 7.25 17.15
CA ARG A 348 -0.09 7.11 18.36
C ARG A 348 -1.59 7.01 18.02
N ASN A 349 -2.08 7.86 17.12
CA ASN A 349 -3.48 7.84 16.70
C ASN A 349 -3.82 6.53 15.98
N LEU A 350 -2.94 6.07 15.08
CA LEU A 350 -3.12 4.78 14.41
C LEU A 350 -3.01 3.58 15.36
N TYR A 351 -2.13 3.66 16.36
CA TYR A 351 -2.05 2.64 17.39
C TYR A 351 -3.37 2.51 18.17
N ASN A 352 -3.95 3.63 18.60
CA ASN A 352 -5.23 3.64 19.31
C ASN A 352 -6.35 3.08 18.44
N GLU A 353 -6.41 3.48 17.17
CA GLU A 353 -7.40 2.99 16.21
C GLU A 353 -7.27 1.47 16.00
N ARG A 354 -6.05 0.97 15.86
CA ARG A 354 -5.77 -0.46 15.74
C ARG A 354 -6.25 -1.27 16.95
N GLN A 355 -6.18 -0.72 18.18
CA GLN A 355 -6.65 -1.40 19.37
C GLN A 355 -8.19 -1.55 19.42
N SER A 356 -8.92 -0.76 18.64
CA SER A 356 -10.37 -0.75 18.62
C SER A 356 -10.99 -1.84 17.72
N MET A 357 -10.18 -2.56 16.94
CA MET A 357 -10.67 -3.52 15.95
C MET A 357 -9.81 -4.80 15.90
N ASP A 358 -10.35 -5.85 15.30
CA ASP A 358 -9.63 -7.09 15.07
C ASP A 358 -8.56 -6.94 13.97
N ALA A 359 -7.62 -7.90 13.92
CA ALA A 359 -6.48 -7.84 13.02
C ALA A 359 -6.87 -7.91 11.54
N SER A 360 -7.92 -8.65 11.18
CA SER A 360 -8.37 -8.79 9.80
C SER A 360 -9.03 -7.51 9.31
N THR A 361 -9.89 -6.91 10.12
CA THR A 361 -10.51 -5.61 9.84
C THR A 361 -9.45 -4.51 9.69
N TRP A 362 -8.46 -4.48 10.60
CA TRP A 362 -7.35 -3.54 10.49
C TRP A 362 -6.58 -3.70 9.18
N ALA A 363 -6.20 -4.92 8.84
CA ALA A 363 -5.41 -5.18 7.65
C ALA A 363 -6.17 -4.87 6.36
N LEU A 364 -7.44 -5.16 6.32
CA LEU A 364 -8.28 -4.88 5.15
C LEU A 364 -8.53 -3.38 4.99
N ILE A 365 -9.02 -2.70 6.04
CA ILE A 365 -9.50 -1.32 5.97
C ILE A 365 -8.34 -0.31 6.02
N TYR A 366 -7.39 -0.50 6.94
CA TYR A 366 -6.30 0.45 7.13
C TYR A 366 -5.04 0.11 6.37
N GLN A 367 -4.77 -1.19 6.11
CA GLN A 367 -3.58 -1.61 5.37
C GLN A 367 -3.89 -1.99 3.91
N GLN A 368 -5.16 -1.96 3.49
CA GLN A 368 -5.64 -2.30 2.14
C GLN A 368 -5.21 -3.72 1.71
N GLN A 369 -5.14 -4.65 2.65
CA GLN A 369 -4.67 -6.02 2.46
C GLN A 369 -5.79 -7.02 2.66
N ASP A 370 -5.85 -8.00 1.76
CA ASP A 370 -6.74 -9.14 1.91
C ASP A 370 -6.19 -10.08 2.99
N ILE A 371 -6.88 -10.13 4.12
CA ILE A 371 -6.68 -11.18 5.11
C ILE A 371 -8.02 -11.90 5.25
N SER A 372 -8.00 -13.22 5.10
CA SER A 372 -9.17 -14.01 5.48
C SER A 372 -9.25 -14.05 7.01
N ASP A 373 -10.45 -14.07 7.58
CA ASP A 373 -10.67 -14.23 9.02
C ASP A 373 -10.01 -15.52 9.56
N ASP A 374 -9.75 -16.48 8.67
CA ASP A 374 -9.04 -17.73 8.91
C ASP A 374 -7.54 -17.65 8.59
N ALA A 375 -6.94 -16.46 8.35
CA ALA A 375 -5.52 -16.35 8.02
C ALA A 375 -4.66 -16.90 9.16
N ALA A 376 -3.81 -17.87 8.85
CA ALA A 376 -2.97 -18.52 9.85
C ALA A 376 -1.80 -17.64 10.30
N PHE A 377 -1.32 -16.72 9.45
CA PHE A 377 -0.15 -15.90 9.69
C PHE A 377 -0.53 -14.46 10.03
N ASP A 378 -0.16 -14.00 11.23
CA ASP A 378 -0.38 -12.59 11.62
C ASP A 378 0.53 -11.67 10.79
N PRO A 379 -0.04 -10.67 10.08
CA PRO A 379 0.73 -9.77 9.23
C PRO A 379 1.79 -8.97 9.97
N VAL A 380 1.52 -8.62 11.24
CA VAL A 380 2.46 -7.88 12.08
C VAL A 380 3.65 -8.77 12.42
N CYS A 381 3.40 -10.06 12.75
CA CYS A 381 4.46 -11.03 13.01
C CYS A 381 5.30 -11.30 11.76
N VAL A 382 4.66 -11.50 10.61
CA VAL A 382 5.37 -11.73 9.33
C VAL A 382 6.25 -10.53 8.98
N ARG A 383 5.72 -9.31 9.07
CA ARG A 383 6.49 -8.10 8.77
C ARG A 383 7.55 -7.78 9.83
N GLY A 384 7.26 -8.05 11.10
CA GLY A 384 8.24 -7.95 12.18
C GLY A 384 9.41 -8.93 12.06
N SER A 385 9.30 -9.93 11.18
CA SER A 385 10.39 -10.86 10.84
C SER A 385 11.34 -10.34 9.75
N ILE A 386 11.11 -9.14 9.22
CA ILE A 386 12.02 -8.50 8.28
C ILE A 386 13.26 -8.03 9.04
N ASP A 387 14.40 -8.58 8.67
CA ASP A 387 15.70 -8.19 9.23
C ASP A 387 16.23 -6.97 8.48
N GLY A 388 16.06 -5.78 9.05
CA GLY A 388 16.43 -4.49 8.45
C GLY A 388 17.90 -4.37 8.03
N MET A 389 18.76 -5.21 8.57
CA MET A 389 20.20 -5.19 8.29
C MET A 389 20.62 -6.17 7.18
N ARG A 390 19.72 -7.06 6.71
CA ARG A 390 20.05 -8.16 5.81
C ARG A 390 19.32 -8.05 4.47
N LYS A 391 20.06 -8.17 3.38
CA LYS A 391 19.52 -8.27 2.01
C LYS A 391 19.38 -9.72 1.56
N SER A 392 18.61 -9.95 0.50
CA SER A 392 18.55 -11.22 -0.21
C SER A 392 19.96 -11.65 -0.69
N GLY A 393 20.19 -12.94 -0.72
CA GLY A 393 21.47 -13.51 -1.12
C GLY A 393 22.16 -14.31 -0.02
N ARG A 394 23.30 -14.91 -0.38
CA ARG A 394 24.06 -15.76 0.54
C ARG A 394 24.51 -14.97 1.77
N LEU A 395 24.38 -15.58 2.94
CA LEU A 395 24.82 -14.99 4.20
C LEU A 395 26.34 -14.79 4.20
N THR A 396 26.80 -13.60 4.62
CA THR A 396 28.22 -13.25 4.65
C THR A 396 28.70 -13.06 6.09
N ALA A 397 29.95 -13.50 6.36
CA ALA A 397 30.56 -13.33 7.67
C ALA A 397 30.70 -11.84 8.02
N GLY A 398 30.47 -11.51 9.32
CA GLY A 398 30.67 -10.15 9.82
C GLY A 398 29.52 -9.18 9.62
N HIS A 399 28.40 -9.61 9.04
CA HIS A 399 27.19 -8.81 9.00
C HIS A 399 26.58 -8.66 10.41
N PRO A 400 26.11 -7.48 10.83
CA PRO A 400 25.41 -7.31 12.12
C PRO A 400 24.27 -8.33 12.24
N GLY A 401 24.22 -9.08 13.34
CA GLY A 401 23.24 -10.14 13.56
C GLY A 401 23.59 -11.52 13.00
N HIS A 402 24.67 -11.65 12.24
CA HIS A 402 25.17 -12.96 11.77
C HIS A 402 26.28 -13.51 12.68
N PRO A 403 26.29 -14.83 12.96
CA PRO A 403 27.42 -15.45 13.61
C PRO A 403 28.70 -15.22 12.81
N ARG A 404 29.83 -15.07 13.50
CA ARG A 404 31.13 -14.91 12.84
C ARG A 404 31.58 -16.17 12.09
N ASP A 405 31.01 -17.33 12.44
CA ASP A 405 31.29 -18.61 11.81
C ASP A 405 30.19 -19.02 10.85
N LEU A 406 30.47 -18.93 9.56
CA LEU A 406 29.55 -19.35 8.49
C LEU A 406 29.41 -20.87 8.36
N ASN A 407 30.28 -21.67 8.98
CA ASN A 407 30.22 -23.13 8.94
C ASN A 407 29.00 -23.68 9.70
N GLY A 408 28.35 -22.84 10.54
CA GLY A 408 27.14 -23.18 11.28
C GLY A 408 25.86 -23.22 10.44
N PHE A 409 25.85 -22.64 9.23
CA PHE A 409 24.65 -22.60 8.39
C PHE A 409 24.52 -23.81 7.46
N THR A 410 23.31 -24.37 7.43
CA THR A 410 22.92 -25.37 6.45
C THR A 410 21.94 -24.74 5.48
N TYR A 411 22.25 -24.74 4.18
CA TYR A 411 21.36 -24.25 3.13
C TYR A 411 20.51 -25.41 2.60
N ILE A 412 19.23 -25.16 2.37
CA ILE A 412 18.28 -26.06 1.72
C ILE A 412 17.40 -25.27 0.76
N CYS A 413 16.87 -25.93 -0.26
CA CYS A 413 15.94 -25.31 -1.20
C CYS A 413 14.63 -26.10 -1.25
N GLY A 414 13.52 -25.41 -1.14
CA GLY A 414 12.17 -25.95 -1.35
C GLY A 414 11.64 -25.54 -2.72
N LEU A 415 11.03 -26.45 -3.45
CA LEU A 415 10.48 -26.21 -4.78
C LEU A 415 9.04 -26.75 -4.84
N ASP A 416 8.11 -25.87 -5.18
CA ASP A 416 6.75 -26.20 -5.57
C ASP A 416 6.59 -25.98 -7.08
N PRO A 417 6.75 -27.05 -7.91
CA PRO A 417 6.76 -26.91 -9.35
C PRO A 417 5.35 -27.04 -9.94
N ALA A 418 5.00 -26.16 -10.89
CA ALA A 418 3.80 -26.25 -11.70
C ALA A 418 4.10 -25.96 -13.18
N MET A 419 3.41 -26.67 -14.09
CA MET A 419 3.47 -26.39 -15.53
C MET A 419 2.37 -25.43 -15.98
N VAL A 420 1.22 -25.54 -15.34
CA VAL A 420 0.04 -24.70 -15.58
C VAL A 420 -0.20 -23.93 -14.30
N GLY A 421 0.44 -22.78 -14.17
CA GLY A 421 0.40 -22.00 -12.94
C GLY A 421 1.76 -21.40 -12.62
N ASP A 422 1.98 -21.10 -11.36
CA ASP A 422 3.23 -20.54 -10.87
C ASP A 422 4.10 -21.66 -10.27
N THR A 423 5.38 -21.67 -10.61
CA THR A 423 6.40 -22.43 -9.91
C THR A 423 7.08 -21.53 -8.91
N ALA A 424 7.23 -21.98 -7.67
CA ALA A 424 7.92 -21.23 -6.63
C ALA A 424 9.10 -22.02 -6.05
N ALA A 425 10.17 -21.31 -5.73
CA ALA A 425 11.28 -21.86 -4.96
C ALA A 425 11.72 -20.89 -3.86
N ILE A 426 12.14 -21.46 -2.73
CA ILE A 426 12.68 -20.74 -1.58
C ILE A 426 14.06 -21.33 -1.25
N CYS A 427 15.07 -20.48 -1.14
CA CYS A 427 16.35 -20.84 -0.55
C CYS A 427 16.36 -20.44 0.93
N TYR A 428 16.72 -21.36 1.81
CA TYR A 428 16.57 -21.27 3.24
C TYR A 428 17.87 -21.65 3.94
N ALA A 429 18.38 -20.77 4.81
CA ALA A 429 19.56 -21.05 5.61
C ALA A 429 19.15 -21.30 7.07
N ILE A 430 19.66 -22.37 7.65
CA ILE A 430 19.35 -22.83 9.00
C ILE A 430 20.60 -22.63 9.86
N ASP A 431 20.49 -21.84 10.92
CA ASP A 431 21.48 -21.74 11.97
C ASP A 431 21.19 -22.83 13.03
N ARG A 432 22.02 -23.86 13.06
CA ARG A 432 21.83 -24.98 13.99
C ARG A 432 22.10 -24.60 15.45
N ALA A 433 22.88 -23.55 15.71
CA ALA A 433 23.21 -23.13 17.06
C ALA A 433 22.06 -22.36 17.72
N THR A 434 21.41 -21.47 16.97
CA THR A 434 20.32 -20.62 17.48
C THR A 434 18.94 -21.10 17.06
N SER A 435 18.86 -22.10 16.19
CA SER A 435 17.61 -22.55 15.57
C SER A 435 16.92 -21.47 14.71
N LYS A 436 17.61 -20.40 14.36
CA LYS A 436 17.09 -19.37 13.46
C LYS A 436 17.13 -19.83 12.01
N ARG A 437 16.18 -19.36 11.23
CA ARG A 437 16.03 -19.61 9.80
C ARG A 437 16.03 -18.28 9.06
N TYR A 438 16.74 -18.26 7.96
CA TYR A 438 16.85 -17.08 7.12
C TYR A 438 16.37 -17.40 5.70
N ILE A 439 15.37 -16.68 5.21
CA ILE A 439 15.00 -16.74 3.80
C ILE A 439 16.09 -16.01 3.03
N VAL A 440 16.88 -16.78 2.30
CA VAL A 440 18.06 -16.31 1.55
C VAL A 440 17.62 -15.72 0.24
N ASP A 441 16.73 -16.42 -0.44
CA ASP A 441 16.15 -15.98 -1.71
C ASP A 441 14.79 -16.63 -1.92
N ALA A 442 13.98 -15.98 -2.75
CA ALA A 442 12.66 -16.44 -3.15
C ALA A 442 12.46 -16.13 -4.64
N ILE A 443 11.86 -17.06 -5.37
CA ILE A 443 11.51 -16.86 -6.78
C ILE A 443 10.14 -17.44 -7.08
N LYS A 444 9.40 -16.73 -7.92
CA LYS A 444 8.14 -17.16 -8.52
C LYS A 444 8.24 -17.01 -10.03
N ILE A 445 7.95 -18.07 -10.78
CA ILE A 445 7.98 -18.07 -12.24
C ILE A 445 6.60 -18.51 -12.74
N THR A 446 5.93 -17.63 -13.46
CA THR A 446 4.61 -17.91 -14.03
C THR A 446 4.76 -18.74 -15.31
N ARG A 447 4.07 -19.89 -15.36
CA ARG A 447 4.06 -20.84 -16.49
C ARG A 447 5.48 -21.15 -17.01
N PRO A 448 6.38 -21.67 -16.16
CA PRO A 448 7.75 -21.93 -16.59
C PRO A 448 7.83 -23.09 -17.58
N SER A 449 8.82 -23.02 -18.47
CA SER A 449 9.22 -24.19 -19.25
C SER A 449 9.99 -25.18 -18.38
N PRO A 450 10.03 -26.49 -18.71
CA PRO A 450 10.88 -27.47 -18.02
C PRO A 450 12.36 -27.04 -17.96
N ALA A 451 12.85 -26.40 -19.01
CA ALA A 451 14.20 -25.87 -19.05
C ALA A 451 14.42 -24.72 -18.04
N ALA A 452 13.44 -23.85 -17.84
CA ALA A 452 13.53 -22.77 -16.85
C ALA A 452 13.63 -23.34 -15.43
N ILE A 453 12.86 -24.35 -15.09
CA ILE A 453 12.93 -25.02 -13.78
C ILE A 453 14.29 -25.71 -13.60
N ARG A 454 14.81 -26.40 -14.64
CA ARG A 454 16.13 -27.02 -14.61
C ARG A 454 17.23 -25.98 -14.38
N ASN A 455 17.21 -24.88 -15.12
CA ASN A 455 18.19 -23.80 -14.97
C ASN A 455 18.13 -23.20 -13.56
N LEU A 456 16.95 -22.96 -13.01
CA LEU A 456 16.79 -22.50 -11.64
C LEU A 456 17.48 -23.44 -10.63
N ILE A 457 17.27 -24.76 -10.76
CA ILE A 457 17.92 -25.75 -9.89
C ILE A 457 19.44 -25.69 -10.05
N PHE A 458 19.96 -25.59 -11.27
CA PHE A 458 21.41 -25.51 -11.54
C PHE A 458 22.02 -24.23 -10.98
N ASP A 459 21.39 -23.09 -11.24
CA ASP A 459 21.86 -21.78 -10.82
C ASP A 459 21.88 -21.67 -9.29
N TRP A 460 20.79 -22.04 -8.62
CA TRP A 460 20.70 -21.97 -7.17
C TRP A 460 21.57 -23.01 -6.47
N THR A 461 21.74 -24.19 -7.06
CA THR A 461 22.70 -25.19 -6.55
C THR A 461 24.12 -24.66 -6.60
N SER A 462 24.50 -23.98 -7.68
CA SER A 462 25.84 -23.40 -7.84
C SER A 462 26.04 -22.15 -6.97
N LEU A 463 25.00 -21.32 -6.82
CA LEU A 463 25.07 -20.05 -6.08
C LEU A 463 25.03 -20.24 -4.57
N TYR A 464 24.10 -21.06 -4.07
CA TYR A 464 23.86 -21.21 -2.64
C TYR A 464 24.49 -22.47 -2.03
N GLY A 465 24.80 -23.50 -2.83
CA GLY A 465 25.35 -24.76 -2.37
C GLY A 465 24.44 -25.45 -1.32
N PRO A 466 23.13 -25.66 -1.61
CA PRO A 466 22.25 -26.31 -0.65
C PRO A 466 22.68 -27.75 -0.41
N SER A 467 22.46 -28.26 0.81
CA SER A 467 22.67 -29.67 1.09
C SER A 467 21.63 -30.57 0.41
N GLU A 468 20.42 -30.03 0.21
CA GLU A 468 19.32 -30.76 -0.39
C GLU A 468 18.29 -29.82 -1.04
N TRP A 469 17.60 -30.36 -2.05
CA TRP A 469 16.38 -29.83 -2.63
C TRP A 469 15.20 -30.68 -2.17
N ILE A 470 14.15 -30.05 -1.69
CA ILE A 470 12.88 -30.68 -1.32
C ILE A 470 11.84 -30.27 -2.35
N VAL A 471 11.24 -31.25 -3.02
CA VAL A 471 10.30 -31.03 -4.11
C VAL A 471 9.00 -31.77 -3.84
N GLU A 472 7.87 -31.12 -4.14
CA GLU A 472 6.57 -31.77 -4.00
C GLU A 472 6.45 -32.99 -4.91
N LYS A 473 5.87 -34.09 -4.41
CA LYS A 473 5.64 -35.32 -5.17
C LYS A 473 4.25 -35.32 -5.83
N ASN A 474 4.13 -34.77 -7.01
CA ASN A 474 2.93 -34.83 -7.85
C ASN A 474 3.22 -35.58 -9.19
N ALA A 475 2.19 -35.94 -9.95
CA ALA A 475 2.32 -36.70 -11.20
C ALA A 475 3.26 -36.06 -12.24
N PHE A 476 3.37 -34.74 -12.27
CA PHE A 476 4.27 -34.00 -13.16
C PHE A 476 5.74 -34.06 -12.72
N GLN A 477 6.00 -34.22 -11.47
CA GLN A 477 7.34 -34.17 -10.85
C GLN A 477 8.15 -35.45 -11.10
N SER A 478 7.51 -36.51 -11.55
CA SER A 478 8.25 -37.67 -12.07
C SER A 478 9.24 -37.26 -13.18
N PHE A 479 8.94 -36.17 -13.93
CA PHE A 479 9.87 -35.60 -14.92
C PHE A 479 11.15 -35.04 -14.27
N LEU A 480 11.02 -34.21 -13.23
CA LEU A 480 12.17 -33.61 -12.55
C LEU A 480 13.03 -34.68 -11.86
N THR A 481 12.40 -35.66 -11.24
CA THR A 481 13.10 -36.76 -10.55
C THR A 481 13.70 -37.78 -11.50
N GLN A 482 13.27 -37.82 -12.77
CA GLN A 482 13.80 -38.69 -13.81
C GLN A 482 14.82 -38.00 -14.72
N ASP A 483 14.94 -36.66 -14.66
CA ASP A 483 15.88 -35.89 -15.48
C ASP A 483 17.32 -36.21 -15.09
N GLU A 484 18.01 -36.95 -15.98
CA GLU A 484 19.41 -37.37 -15.78
C GLU A 484 20.34 -36.17 -15.62
N GLY A 485 20.09 -35.05 -16.31
CA GLY A 485 20.88 -33.83 -16.20
C GLY A 485 20.82 -33.22 -14.80
N ILE A 486 19.62 -33.17 -14.20
CA ILE A 486 19.45 -32.71 -12.82
C ILE A 486 20.16 -33.66 -11.86
N LYS A 487 19.93 -34.97 -11.97
CA LYS A 487 20.58 -35.96 -11.12
C LYS A 487 22.11 -35.87 -11.17
N MET A 488 22.70 -35.82 -12.36
CA MET A 488 24.13 -35.73 -12.53
C MET A 488 24.69 -34.41 -11.96
N HIS A 489 24.00 -33.29 -12.18
CA HIS A 489 24.43 -32.00 -11.67
C HIS A 489 24.40 -31.98 -10.12
N LEU A 490 23.31 -32.40 -9.51
CA LEU A 490 23.19 -32.46 -8.06
C LEU A 490 24.18 -33.43 -7.42
N ALA A 491 24.35 -34.63 -8.01
CA ALA A 491 25.32 -35.61 -7.56
C ALA A 491 26.76 -35.08 -7.62
N SER A 492 27.13 -34.36 -8.71
CA SER A 492 28.44 -33.73 -8.84
C SER A 492 28.75 -32.69 -7.78
N LYS A 493 27.71 -32.07 -7.19
CA LYS A 493 27.79 -31.08 -6.10
C LYS A 493 27.54 -31.67 -4.71
N GLY A 494 27.27 -32.98 -4.59
CA GLY A 494 26.94 -33.63 -3.33
C GLY A 494 25.59 -33.22 -2.74
N VAL A 495 24.68 -32.72 -3.58
CA VAL A 495 23.37 -32.23 -3.18
C VAL A 495 22.33 -33.35 -3.30
N GLN A 496 21.52 -33.54 -2.26
CA GLN A 496 20.45 -34.53 -2.26
C GLN A 496 19.17 -33.96 -2.89
N PHE A 497 18.41 -34.79 -3.59
CA PHE A 497 17.08 -34.47 -4.10
C PHE A 497 16.05 -35.29 -3.34
N LYS A 498 15.16 -34.63 -2.59
CA LYS A 498 14.16 -35.28 -1.77
C LYS A 498 12.75 -34.97 -2.24
N GLU A 499 11.95 -35.99 -2.39
CA GLU A 499 10.53 -35.86 -2.68
C GLU A 499 9.72 -35.71 -1.38
N HIS A 500 8.76 -34.78 -1.37
CA HIS A 500 7.79 -34.63 -0.29
C HIS A 500 6.38 -34.90 -0.82
N HIS A 501 5.64 -35.77 -0.17
CA HIS A 501 4.24 -36.04 -0.53
C HIS A 501 3.30 -35.10 0.20
N THR A 502 2.62 -34.25 -0.55
CA THR A 502 1.62 -33.31 -0.02
C THR A 502 0.23 -33.95 -0.07
N GLY A 503 -0.32 -34.19 1.10
CA GLY A 503 -1.68 -34.73 1.29
C GLY A 503 -2.43 -33.94 2.36
N SER A 504 -3.15 -34.64 3.23
CA SER A 504 -3.80 -34.06 4.42
C SER A 504 -2.79 -33.50 5.44
N ASN A 505 -1.53 -33.90 5.36
CA ASN A 505 -0.45 -33.44 6.24
C ASN A 505 -0.22 -31.91 6.22
N LYS A 506 -0.54 -31.23 5.11
CA LYS A 506 -0.46 -29.76 5.04
C LYS A 506 -1.42 -29.03 5.98
N TRP A 507 -2.45 -29.73 6.46
CA TRP A 507 -3.45 -29.22 7.39
C TRP A 507 -3.21 -29.63 8.84
N ASP A 508 -2.15 -30.38 9.10
CA ASP A 508 -1.80 -30.81 10.45
C ASP A 508 -1.50 -29.62 11.36
N ALA A 509 -2.05 -29.62 12.57
CA ALA A 509 -1.92 -28.51 13.51
C ALA A 509 -0.48 -28.33 14.03
N GLY A 510 0.31 -29.41 14.08
CA GLY A 510 1.70 -29.39 14.61
C GLY A 510 2.76 -29.23 13.54
N PHE A 511 2.53 -29.79 12.35
CA PHE A 511 3.52 -29.85 11.26
C PHE A 511 3.05 -29.23 9.95
N GLY A 512 1.76 -28.96 9.81
CA GLY A 512 1.20 -28.36 8.61
C GLY A 512 1.62 -26.91 8.40
N VAL A 513 1.16 -26.32 7.31
CA VAL A 513 1.51 -24.95 6.89
C VAL A 513 1.23 -23.93 7.99
N ALA A 514 0.04 -24.01 8.62
CA ALA A 514 -0.35 -23.08 9.69
C ALA A 514 0.61 -23.10 10.89
N SER A 515 1.26 -24.23 11.17
CA SER A 515 2.19 -24.36 12.28
C SER A 515 3.45 -23.49 12.15
N MET A 516 3.76 -23.01 10.94
CA MET A 516 4.86 -22.05 10.72
C MET A 516 4.57 -20.66 11.29
N ALA A 517 3.29 -20.32 11.51
CA ALA A 517 2.91 -18.98 11.97
C ALA A 517 3.62 -18.58 13.27
N THR A 518 3.79 -19.53 14.20
CA THR A 518 4.48 -19.29 15.47
C THR A 518 5.98 -18.98 15.31
N LEU A 519 6.58 -19.35 14.18
CA LEU A 519 7.99 -19.10 13.89
C LEU A 519 8.24 -17.65 13.42
N PHE A 520 7.21 -16.94 13.02
CA PHE A 520 7.26 -15.50 12.71
C PHE A 520 7.08 -14.64 13.98
N GLY A 521 6.93 -15.24 15.14
CA GLY A 521 6.74 -14.58 16.43
C GLY A 521 5.31 -14.70 16.95
N THR A 522 5.14 -14.36 18.22
CA THR A 522 3.84 -14.38 18.90
C THR A 522 3.49 -13.01 19.44
N LYS A 523 2.21 -12.60 19.32
CA LYS A 523 1.70 -11.44 20.03
C LYS A 523 1.73 -11.69 21.53
N GLN A 524 2.40 -10.81 22.30
CA GLN A 524 2.22 -10.77 23.74
C GLN A 524 1.00 -9.91 24.10
N HIS A 525 0.30 -10.27 25.18
CA HIS A 525 -0.89 -9.58 25.69
C HIS A 525 -0.66 -8.10 26.06
N ASP A 526 0.59 -7.68 26.22
CA ASP A 526 0.99 -6.34 26.64
C ASP A 526 1.46 -5.45 25.48
N ASN A 527 1.20 -5.84 24.24
CA ASN A 527 1.59 -5.11 23.02
C ASN A 527 3.09 -4.74 22.90
N LYS A 528 3.94 -5.37 23.71
CA LYS A 528 5.37 -5.17 23.67
C LYS A 528 6.03 -6.34 22.95
N HIS A 529 6.47 -6.06 21.74
CA HIS A 529 7.52 -6.74 21.00
C HIS A 529 7.22 -8.14 20.46
N HIS A 530 7.50 -8.29 19.16
CA HIS A 530 7.78 -9.56 18.52
C HIS A 530 9.02 -10.15 19.19
N ARG A 531 8.87 -10.97 20.20
CA ARG A 531 9.96 -11.75 20.74
C ARG A 531 9.99 -13.09 20.03
N ASP A 532 11.21 -13.50 19.72
CA ASP A 532 11.57 -14.84 19.26
C ASP A 532 11.11 -15.21 17.84
N ASN A 533 11.24 -14.27 16.88
CA ASN A 533 11.17 -14.62 15.47
C ASN A 533 12.28 -15.63 15.16
N LEU A 534 11.89 -16.81 14.76
CA LEU A 534 12.82 -17.85 14.30
C LEU A 534 13.00 -17.81 12.79
N ILE A 535 12.03 -17.30 12.03
CA ILE A 535 12.15 -17.06 10.58
C ILE A 535 12.42 -15.58 10.34
N HIS A 536 13.45 -15.29 9.55
CA HIS A 536 13.90 -13.95 9.20
C HIS A 536 13.79 -13.71 7.70
N LEU A 537 13.11 -12.63 7.31
CA LEU A 537 12.95 -12.17 5.94
C LEU A 537 14.03 -11.13 5.58
N PRO A 538 14.45 -11.00 4.32
CA PRO A 538 15.39 -9.97 3.89
C PRO A 538 14.73 -8.58 3.80
N SER A 539 15.52 -7.52 4.02
CA SER A 539 15.05 -6.12 4.04
C SER A 539 14.82 -5.51 2.66
N ASP A 540 15.49 -5.99 1.63
CA ASP A 540 15.42 -5.45 0.28
C ASP A 540 14.07 -5.72 -0.42
N GLN A 541 13.26 -6.59 0.14
CA GLN A 541 11.89 -6.86 -0.29
C GLN A 541 11.74 -6.87 -1.82
N THR A 542 12.56 -7.71 -2.49
CA THR A 542 12.43 -7.94 -3.94
C THR A 542 10.98 -8.31 -4.30
N GLU A 543 10.59 -8.19 -5.57
CA GLU A 543 9.22 -8.53 -6.03
C GLU A 543 8.79 -9.93 -5.55
N ASN A 544 9.70 -10.90 -5.57
CA ASN A 544 9.43 -12.25 -5.10
C ASN A 544 9.28 -12.34 -3.58
N VAL A 545 10.08 -11.59 -2.81
CA VAL A 545 9.94 -11.54 -1.34
C VAL A 545 8.63 -10.86 -0.94
N LYS A 546 8.24 -9.81 -1.64
CA LYS A 546 6.91 -9.18 -1.44
C LYS A 546 5.78 -10.17 -1.74
N ALA A 547 5.87 -10.91 -2.85
CA ALA A 547 4.89 -11.92 -3.20
C ALA A 547 4.80 -13.04 -2.14
N LEU A 548 5.91 -13.46 -1.55
CA LEU A 548 5.92 -14.41 -0.44
C LEU A 548 5.23 -13.83 0.79
N ILE A 549 5.53 -12.59 1.17
CA ILE A 549 4.89 -11.91 2.30
C ILE A 549 3.37 -11.82 2.07
N GLU A 550 2.93 -11.44 0.88
CA GLU A 550 1.51 -11.38 0.52
C GLU A 550 0.84 -12.75 0.61
N GLN A 551 1.47 -13.80 0.08
CA GLN A 551 0.93 -15.15 0.20
C GLN A 551 0.84 -15.63 1.66
N LEU A 552 1.84 -15.34 2.50
CA LEU A 552 1.81 -15.68 3.92
C LEU A 552 0.62 -15.02 4.64
N ILE A 553 0.48 -13.70 4.51
CA ILE A 553 -0.56 -12.94 5.23
C ILE A 553 -1.99 -13.21 4.72
N THR A 554 -2.13 -13.76 3.52
CA THR A 554 -3.42 -14.13 2.94
C THR A 554 -3.73 -15.63 3.03
N TRP A 555 -2.75 -16.43 3.46
CA TRP A 555 -2.91 -17.87 3.51
C TRP A 555 -3.86 -18.31 4.63
N SER A 556 -4.83 -19.14 4.29
CA SER A 556 -5.68 -19.85 5.24
C SER A 556 -5.93 -21.29 4.77
N PRO A 557 -6.35 -22.20 5.65
CA PRO A 557 -6.75 -23.57 5.29
C PRO A 557 -7.85 -23.64 4.22
N THR A 558 -8.67 -22.60 4.13
CA THR A 558 -9.81 -22.51 3.19
C THR A 558 -9.49 -21.71 1.94
N THR A 559 -8.32 -21.09 1.85
CA THR A 559 -7.93 -20.25 0.70
C THR A 559 -7.80 -21.06 -0.57
N LYS A 560 -8.54 -20.69 -1.61
CA LYS A 560 -8.42 -21.21 -2.98
C LYS A 560 -7.42 -20.43 -3.84
N GLY A 561 -6.64 -19.52 -3.24
CA GLY A 561 -5.68 -18.65 -3.93
C GLY A 561 -4.33 -19.30 -4.22
N LYS A 562 -3.44 -18.54 -4.85
CA LYS A 562 -2.06 -18.95 -5.12
C LYS A 562 -1.30 -19.12 -3.80
N THR A 563 -0.75 -20.30 -3.57
CA THR A 563 -0.07 -20.67 -2.32
C THR A 563 1.35 -21.22 -2.55
N ASP A 564 1.82 -21.18 -3.80
CA ASP A 564 3.03 -21.85 -4.26
C ASP A 564 4.29 -21.49 -3.45
N MET A 565 4.46 -20.19 -3.12
CA MET A 565 5.61 -19.74 -2.34
C MET A 565 5.52 -20.17 -0.87
N VAL A 566 4.32 -20.18 -0.30
CA VAL A 566 4.09 -20.67 1.07
C VAL A 566 4.34 -22.16 1.15
N MET A 567 3.96 -22.92 0.11
CA MET A 567 4.25 -24.36 0.01
C MET A 567 5.74 -24.63 -0.11
N ALA A 568 6.45 -23.91 -0.99
CA ALA A 568 7.90 -24.02 -1.11
C ALA A 568 8.64 -23.71 0.22
N LEU A 569 8.16 -22.70 0.96
CA LEU A 569 8.67 -22.38 2.30
C LEU A 569 8.38 -23.50 3.31
N TRP A 570 7.17 -24.06 3.26
CA TRP A 570 6.78 -25.15 4.15
C TRP A 570 7.63 -26.42 3.93
N PHE A 571 8.00 -26.75 2.70
CA PHE A 571 8.92 -27.85 2.41
C PHE A 571 10.28 -27.63 3.06
N CYS A 572 10.80 -26.40 3.00
CA CYS A 572 12.02 -26.04 3.72
C CYS A 572 11.85 -26.19 5.23
N GLU A 573 10.74 -25.73 5.81
CA GLU A 573 10.52 -25.75 7.24
C GLU A 573 10.34 -27.18 7.79
N ILE A 574 9.61 -28.07 7.11
CA ILE A 574 9.55 -29.49 7.50
C ILE A 574 10.96 -30.04 7.65
N ARG A 575 11.79 -29.80 6.66
CA ARG A 575 13.16 -30.31 6.68
C ARG A 575 14.05 -29.66 7.73
N ALA A 576 13.86 -28.35 7.96
CA ALA A 576 14.55 -27.64 9.03
C ALA A 576 14.22 -28.22 10.41
N ARG A 577 12.96 -28.59 10.68
CA ARG A 577 12.52 -29.24 11.91
C ARG A 577 13.17 -30.60 12.10
N GLU A 578 13.24 -31.42 11.07
CA GLU A 578 13.96 -32.70 11.10
C GLU A 578 15.44 -32.50 11.43
N MET A 579 16.11 -31.55 10.78
CA MET A 579 17.53 -31.27 11.01
C MET A 579 17.84 -30.72 12.41
N LEU A 580 16.91 -29.98 12.99
CA LEU A 580 17.04 -29.37 14.30
C LEU A 580 16.59 -30.29 15.44
N ASN A 581 16.16 -31.53 15.16
CA ASN A 581 15.65 -32.50 16.14
C ASN A 581 14.51 -31.92 17.02
N TYR A 582 13.52 -31.27 16.39
CA TYR A 582 12.38 -30.68 17.09
C TYR A 582 11.50 -31.67 17.85
N GLY A 583 11.68 -32.97 17.71
CA GLY A 583 10.98 -34.00 18.47
C GLY A 583 11.28 -34.04 19.96
N LYS A 584 12.27 -33.28 20.45
CA LYS A 584 12.63 -33.19 21.87
C LYS A 584 12.14 -31.92 22.58
N TYR A 585 11.60 -30.95 21.90
CA TYR A 585 11.05 -29.74 22.53
C TYR A 585 9.61 -30.00 22.93
N GLN A 586 9.38 -30.17 24.23
CA GLN A 586 8.04 -30.02 24.80
C GLN A 586 7.55 -28.62 24.46
N THR A 587 6.51 -28.54 23.63
CA THR A 587 5.78 -27.32 23.37
C THR A 587 5.21 -26.80 24.69
N HIS A 588 5.84 -25.81 25.28
CA HIS A 588 5.20 -25.02 26.31
C HIS A 588 3.95 -24.39 25.65
N HIS A 589 2.81 -24.86 26.07
CA HIS A 589 1.44 -24.40 25.85
C HIS A 589 1.29 -23.11 25.03
N LEU A 590 1.41 -23.21 23.72
CA LEU A 590 0.86 -22.20 22.81
C LEU A 590 -0.62 -22.57 22.63
N LYS A 591 -1.51 -21.81 23.25
CA LYS A 591 -2.94 -21.89 22.92
C LYS A 591 -3.06 -21.56 21.44
N ASN A 592 -3.40 -22.55 20.62
CA ASN A 592 -3.70 -22.33 19.23
C ASN A 592 -5.00 -21.47 19.17
N PRO A 593 -4.96 -20.22 18.69
CA PRO A 593 -6.12 -19.35 18.67
C PRO A 593 -7.25 -19.87 17.73
N PHE A 594 -6.93 -20.86 16.90
CA PHE A 594 -7.86 -21.43 15.92
C PHE A 594 -8.56 -22.71 16.39
N LEU A 595 -8.20 -23.24 17.57
CA LEU A 595 -8.96 -24.35 18.15
C LEU A 595 -10.21 -23.85 18.85
N SER A 596 -11.35 -24.49 18.61
CA SER A 596 -12.60 -24.18 19.29
C SER A 596 -12.42 -24.28 20.81
N LYS A 597 -13.21 -23.52 21.58
CA LYS A 597 -13.20 -23.56 23.07
C LYS A 597 -13.36 -24.98 23.64
N TYR A 598 -13.93 -25.89 22.83
CA TYR A 598 -14.16 -27.30 23.21
C TYR A 598 -12.89 -28.15 23.06
N GLU A 599 -12.01 -27.84 22.12
CA GLU A 599 -10.75 -28.55 21.87
C GLU A 599 -9.62 -28.05 22.77
N GLN A 600 -9.68 -26.81 23.24
CA GLN A 600 -8.68 -26.23 24.15
C GLN A 600 -8.62 -26.92 25.53
N ASN A 601 -9.66 -27.65 25.92
CA ASN A 601 -9.74 -28.37 27.19
C ASN A 601 -9.31 -29.84 27.13
N LYS A 602 -9.03 -30.38 25.94
CA LYS A 602 -8.44 -31.71 25.80
C LYS A 602 -6.92 -31.61 25.90
N ARG A 603 -6.36 -31.97 27.02
CA ARG A 603 -4.92 -32.24 27.16
C ARG A 603 -4.61 -33.51 26.34
N VAL A 604 -4.15 -33.35 25.12
CA VAL A 604 -3.52 -34.44 24.38
C VAL A 604 -2.02 -34.33 24.63
N VAL A 605 -1.55 -35.06 25.61
CA VAL A 605 -0.12 -35.38 25.72
C VAL A 605 0.11 -36.51 24.71
N VAL A 606 0.55 -36.19 23.51
CA VAL A 606 0.98 -37.19 22.54
C VAL A 606 2.44 -37.53 22.88
N ASN A 607 2.65 -38.66 23.49
CA ASN A 607 3.98 -39.26 23.62
C ASN A 607 4.34 -39.88 22.27
N LEU A 608 5.24 -39.23 21.53
CA LEU A 608 5.65 -39.67 20.19
C LEU A 608 6.25 -41.08 20.17
N ASP A 609 6.87 -41.51 21.28
CA ASP A 609 7.43 -42.85 21.39
C ASP A 609 6.35 -43.94 21.45
N GLU A 610 5.15 -43.63 21.95
CA GLU A 610 3.99 -44.53 21.90
C GLU A 610 3.36 -44.63 20.51
N LEU A 611 3.38 -43.53 19.75
CA LEU A 611 2.82 -43.51 18.40
C LEU A 611 3.67 -44.31 17.40
N PHE A 612 4.98 -44.38 17.61
CA PHE A 612 5.88 -45.20 16.79
C PHE A 612 5.87 -46.65 17.21
N ALA A 613 5.67 -46.97 18.48
CA ALA A 613 5.55 -48.33 19.00
C ALA A 613 4.25 -49.02 18.55
N GLU A 614 3.17 -48.27 18.33
CA GLU A 614 1.90 -48.79 17.84
C GLU A 614 1.95 -49.14 16.34
N LYS A 615 2.77 -48.45 15.54
CA LYS A 615 2.97 -48.75 14.11
C LYS A 615 3.80 -50.02 13.85
N GLU A 616 4.69 -50.39 14.78
CA GLU A 616 5.44 -51.65 14.65
C GLU A 616 4.64 -52.88 15.05
N ARG A 617 3.53 -52.72 15.78
CA ARG A 617 2.62 -53.86 16.14
C ARG A 617 1.55 -54.21 15.10
N THR A 618 1.41 -53.43 14.04
CA THR A 618 0.41 -53.66 13.00
C THR A 618 0.98 -54.32 11.74
N PHE A 619 2.23 -54.78 11.76
CA PHE A 619 2.92 -55.50 10.69
C PHE A 619 3.55 -56.83 11.20
N ILE A 620 2.79 -57.61 11.98
CA ILE A 620 3.05 -59.05 12.18
C ILE A 620 1.75 -59.82 11.92
#